data_7d98dd8dc27dcbd7c67e1ea9097e7ba1
#
_entry.id   7d98dd8dc27dcbd7c67e1ea9097e7ba1
#
_cell.length_a   1.000
_cell.length_b   1.000
_cell.length_c   1.000
_cell.angle_alpha   90.00
_cell.angle_beta   90.00
_cell.angle_gamma   90.00
#
_symmetry.space_group_name_H-M   'P 1'
#
loop_
_entity.id
_entity.type
_entity.pdbx_description
1 polymer ?
#
loop_
_entity_poly.entity_id
_entity_poly.type
_entity_poly.pdbx_seq_one_letter_code
_entity_poly.pdbx_strand_id
1 'polypeptide(L)'
;MPLYYFDVESEGEDPQQDRLVTVQFHQLGDDLRPVGPFTILAEWEWGEKEMLRTVMQKGVLDTTWDFVPVGNRLRFDLTFLIERATHHRLREWTPGELRRFWFEKAMLDLGNVLVLMNAGKFEGSSIGNFVDKRPSGDVPLLYRQGKFAEILEYVTREKDVTLALLAELRSMLTTFGERKRRAQGEKP
;
A
#
# COMPACT_ATOMS: atom_id res chain seq x y z
N MET A 1 0.10 -0.08 -17.66
CA MET A 1 0.68 -0.44 -16.36
C MET A 1 -0.28 0.03 -15.28
N PRO A 2 -1.08 -0.85 -14.70
CA PRO A 2 -2.09 -0.45 -13.73
C PRO A 2 -1.45 -0.17 -12.36
N LEU A 3 -1.67 1.04 -11.85
CA LEU A 3 -1.34 1.43 -10.49
C LEU A 3 -2.51 1.08 -9.56
N TYR A 4 -2.21 0.70 -8.33
CA TYR A 4 -3.22 0.42 -7.31
C TYR A 4 -2.84 1.12 -6.01
N TYR A 5 -3.75 1.90 -5.43
CA TYR A 5 -3.67 2.12 -3.99
C TYR A 5 -3.64 0.75 -3.33
N PHE A 6 -2.76 0.58 -2.36
CA PHE A 6 -2.57 -0.69 -1.68
C PHE A 6 -2.15 -0.44 -0.23
N ASP A 7 -2.73 -1.22 0.68
CA ASP A 7 -2.44 -1.15 2.10
C ASP A 7 -2.90 -2.42 2.81
N VAL A 8 -2.36 -2.74 4.00
CA VAL A 8 -2.76 -3.86 4.84
C VAL A 8 -2.90 -3.45 6.29
N GLU A 9 -3.82 -4.11 7.01
CA GLU A 9 -3.92 -4.04 8.45
C GLU A 9 -3.66 -5.42 9.06
N SER A 10 -3.02 -5.44 10.23
CA SER A 10 -2.65 -6.65 10.94
C SER A 10 -2.96 -6.56 12.44
N GLU A 11 -2.95 -7.69 13.15
CA GLU A 11 -3.12 -7.74 14.61
C GLU A 11 -1.92 -7.18 15.38
N GLY A 12 -0.77 -7.02 14.71
CA GLY A 12 0.48 -6.51 15.25
C GLY A 12 1.55 -6.42 14.16
N GLU A 13 2.82 -6.25 14.55
CA GLU A 13 3.92 -6.00 13.62
C GLU A 13 4.75 -7.26 13.28
N ASP A 14 4.52 -8.37 13.96
CA ASP A 14 5.28 -9.62 13.78
C ASP A 14 4.49 -10.63 12.92
N PRO A 15 4.80 -10.78 11.62
CA PRO A 15 4.08 -11.68 10.73
C PRO A 15 4.23 -13.17 11.09
N GLN A 16 5.11 -13.53 12.01
CA GLN A 16 5.22 -14.90 12.51
C GLN A 16 4.15 -15.22 13.56
N GLN A 17 3.65 -14.21 14.28
CA GLN A 17 2.69 -14.36 15.37
C GLN A 17 1.35 -13.71 15.03
N ASP A 18 1.39 -12.57 14.35
CA ASP A 18 0.21 -11.76 14.08
C ASP A 18 -0.43 -12.11 12.74
N ARG A 19 -1.75 -11.97 12.65
CA ARG A 19 -2.52 -12.25 11.44
C ARG A 19 -2.82 -10.97 10.68
N LEU A 20 -3.08 -11.12 9.38
CA LEU A 20 -3.71 -10.08 8.58
C LEU A 20 -5.15 -9.88 9.03
N VAL A 21 -5.54 -8.64 9.18
CA VAL A 21 -6.92 -8.22 9.50
C VAL A 21 -7.65 -7.82 8.23
N THR A 22 -7.06 -6.93 7.43
CA THR A 22 -7.58 -6.57 6.12
C THR A 22 -6.46 -6.41 5.08
N VAL A 23 -6.81 -6.61 3.81
CA VAL A 23 -6.01 -6.20 2.65
C VAL A 23 -6.89 -5.38 1.74
N GLN A 24 -6.47 -4.17 1.42
CA GLN A 24 -7.26 -3.26 0.60
C GLN A 24 -6.49 -2.77 -0.61
N PHE A 25 -7.20 -2.65 -1.73
CA PHE A 25 -6.65 -2.08 -2.96
C PHE A 25 -7.71 -1.40 -3.82
N HIS A 26 -7.29 -0.36 -4.52
CA HIS A 26 -8.14 0.39 -5.46
C HIS A 26 -7.33 0.72 -6.71
N GLN A 27 -7.81 0.33 -7.87
CA GLN A 27 -7.13 0.68 -9.12
C GLN A 27 -7.13 2.19 -9.33
N LEU A 28 -6.02 2.71 -9.86
CA LEU A 28 -5.85 4.13 -10.18
C LEU A 28 -5.76 4.30 -11.69
N GLY A 29 -6.44 5.31 -12.20
CA GLY A 29 -6.31 5.75 -13.59
C GLY A 29 -5.01 6.51 -13.86
N ASP A 30 -4.81 6.93 -15.11
CA ASP A 30 -3.62 7.70 -15.52
C ASP A 30 -3.52 9.05 -14.80
N ASP A 31 -4.63 9.56 -14.32
CA ASP A 31 -4.70 10.78 -13.51
C ASP A 31 -4.51 10.53 -12.01
N LEU A 32 -4.19 9.31 -11.61
CA LEU A 32 -4.05 8.82 -10.23
C LEU A 32 -5.34 8.89 -9.41
N ARG A 33 -6.49 9.06 -10.07
CA ARG A 33 -7.80 8.97 -9.42
C ARG A 33 -8.28 7.53 -9.37
N PRO A 34 -9.03 7.16 -8.33
CA PRO A 34 -9.64 5.83 -8.24
C PRO A 34 -10.53 5.51 -9.43
N VAL A 35 -10.43 4.29 -9.95
CA VAL A 35 -11.30 3.75 -11.01
C VAL A 35 -11.85 2.38 -10.59
N GLY A 36 -13.14 2.16 -10.84
CA GLY A 36 -13.81 0.93 -10.43
C GLY A 36 -14.03 0.82 -8.90
N PRO A 37 -14.29 -0.37 -8.40
CA PRO A 37 -14.62 -0.59 -7.00
C PRO A 37 -13.37 -0.55 -6.10
N PHE A 38 -13.55 -0.01 -4.87
CA PHE A 38 -12.61 -0.21 -3.78
C PHE A 38 -12.80 -1.63 -3.23
N THR A 39 -11.76 -2.43 -3.24
CA THR A 39 -11.78 -3.79 -2.70
C THR A 39 -11.18 -3.81 -1.32
N ILE A 40 -11.89 -4.36 -0.36
CA ILE A 40 -11.41 -4.68 0.98
C ILE A 40 -11.63 -6.18 1.18
N LEU A 41 -10.56 -6.91 1.42
CA LEU A 41 -10.61 -8.30 1.84
C LEU A 41 -10.46 -8.30 3.36
N ALA A 42 -11.43 -8.84 4.07
CA ALA A 42 -11.48 -8.85 5.52
C ALA A 42 -11.37 -10.27 6.07
N GLU A 43 -10.51 -10.46 7.08
CA GLU A 43 -10.25 -11.79 7.64
C GLU A 43 -11.51 -12.45 8.20
N TRP A 44 -12.36 -11.69 8.85
CA TRP A 44 -13.62 -12.20 9.44
C TRP A 44 -14.69 -12.63 8.42
N GLU A 45 -14.52 -12.28 7.14
CA GLU A 45 -15.40 -12.68 6.04
C GLU A 45 -14.81 -13.83 5.24
N TRP A 46 -13.51 -13.78 4.97
CA TRP A 46 -12.84 -14.68 4.02
C TRP A 46 -11.95 -15.71 4.71
N GLY A 47 -11.46 -15.41 5.92
CA GLY A 47 -10.33 -16.10 6.54
C GLY A 47 -8.99 -15.75 5.87
N GLU A 48 -7.95 -15.62 6.67
CA GLU A 48 -6.64 -15.12 6.23
C GLU A 48 -6.08 -15.87 5.01
N LYS A 49 -6.22 -17.21 5.00
CA LYS A 49 -5.68 -18.03 3.90
C LYS A 49 -6.33 -17.74 2.55
N GLU A 50 -7.63 -17.49 2.51
CA GLU A 50 -8.34 -17.18 1.27
C GLU A 50 -8.07 -15.75 0.81
N MET A 51 -7.95 -14.81 1.73
CA MET A 51 -7.47 -13.46 1.43
C MET A 51 -6.12 -13.51 0.72
N LEU A 52 -5.17 -14.25 1.28
CA LEU A 52 -3.83 -14.40 0.70
C LEU A 52 -3.85 -15.03 -0.70
N ARG A 53 -4.71 -16.04 -0.94
CA ARG A 53 -4.89 -16.59 -2.28
C ARG A 53 -5.39 -15.56 -3.26
N THR A 54 -6.38 -14.78 -2.88
CA THR A 54 -6.95 -13.71 -3.71
C THR A 54 -5.89 -12.65 -4.04
N VAL A 55 -5.12 -12.24 -3.05
CA VAL A 55 -3.99 -11.30 -3.20
C VAL A 55 -2.94 -11.83 -4.18
N MET A 56 -2.57 -13.10 -4.05
CA MET A 56 -1.62 -13.75 -4.95
C MET A 56 -2.15 -13.86 -6.38
N GLN A 57 -3.41 -14.27 -6.55
CA GLN A 57 -4.07 -14.33 -7.86
C GLN A 57 -4.16 -12.96 -8.55
N LYS A 58 -4.25 -11.89 -7.76
CA LYS A 58 -4.23 -10.50 -8.24
C LYS A 58 -2.84 -10.06 -8.71
N GLY A 59 -1.78 -10.84 -8.45
CA GLY A 59 -0.41 -10.52 -8.84
C GLY A 59 0.29 -9.54 -7.90
N VAL A 60 -0.22 -9.33 -6.69
CA VAL A 60 0.39 -8.40 -5.71
C VAL A 60 1.83 -8.83 -5.39
N LEU A 61 2.06 -10.15 -5.25
CA LEU A 61 3.37 -10.73 -4.93
C LEU A 61 4.15 -11.19 -6.16
N ASP A 62 3.81 -10.70 -7.35
CA ASP A 62 4.57 -10.95 -8.58
C ASP A 62 5.43 -9.73 -8.94
N THR A 63 6.50 -9.98 -9.69
CA THR A 63 7.38 -8.91 -10.19
C THR A 63 6.91 -8.35 -11.52
N THR A 64 5.82 -8.86 -12.09
CA THR A 64 5.19 -8.31 -13.28
C THR A 64 4.62 -6.92 -13.00
N TRP A 65 4.42 -6.16 -14.06
CA TRP A 65 3.88 -4.80 -13.96
C TRP A 65 2.33 -4.77 -14.00
N ASP A 66 1.70 -5.91 -13.76
CA ASP A 66 0.24 -6.05 -13.76
C ASP A 66 -0.42 -5.54 -12.47
N PHE A 67 0.37 -5.43 -11.41
CA PHE A 67 -0.03 -4.82 -10.14
C PHE A 67 1.13 -4.01 -9.57
N VAL A 68 1.07 -2.68 -9.70
CA VAL A 68 2.06 -1.77 -9.12
C VAL A 68 1.43 -1.08 -7.91
N PRO A 69 1.81 -1.45 -6.68
CA PRO A 69 1.24 -0.85 -5.48
C PRO A 69 1.73 0.57 -5.29
N VAL A 70 0.81 1.43 -4.85
CA VAL A 70 1.03 2.80 -4.40
C VAL A 70 0.47 2.90 -2.99
N GLY A 71 1.30 3.22 -2.01
CA GLY A 71 0.89 3.25 -0.61
C GLY A 71 1.98 3.82 0.30
N ASN A 72 1.82 3.65 1.59
CA ASN A 72 2.75 4.13 2.59
C ASN A 72 3.40 2.96 3.32
N ARG A 73 4.75 2.90 3.34
CA ARG A 73 5.52 1.81 3.95
C ARG A 73 5.25 0.43 3.30
N LEU A 74 5.06 0.40 2.01
CA LEU A 74 4.73 -0.80 1.24
C LEU A 74 5.68 -1.98 1.48
N ARG A 75 6.93 -1.70 1.89
CA ARG A 75 7.87 -2.76 2.22
C ARG A 75 7.42 -3.58 3.42
N PHE A 76 6.81 -2.94 4.42
CA PHE A 76 6.21 -3.63 5.56
C PHE A 76 5.06 -4.52 5.08
N ASP A 77 4.12 -3.97 4.33
CA ASP A 77 2.93 -4.66 3.83
C ASP A 77 3.29 -5.89 3.01
N LEU A 78 4.18 -5.72 2.02
CA LEU A 78 4.59 -6.81 1.14
C LEU A 78 5.40 -7.88 1.90
N THR A 79 6.24 -7.49 2.87
CA THR A 79 6.95 -8.46 3.74
C THR A 79 5.95 -9.27 4.54
N PHE A 80 4.97 -8.61 5.15
CA PHE A 80 3.93 -9.26 5.94
C PHE A 80 3.17 -10.29 5.09
N LEU A 81 2.73 -9.92 3.90
CA LEU A 81 2.06 -10.84 2.97
C LEU A 81 2.91 -12.04 2.57
N ILE A 82 4.19 -11.84 2.25
CA ILE A 82 5.12 -12.91 1.88
C ILE A 82 5.26 -13.92 3.02
N GLU A 83 5.47 -13.44 4.24
CA GLU A 83 5.66 -14.30 5.41
C GLU A 83 4.38 -15.03 5.79
N ARG A 84 3.22 -14.35 5.74
CA ARG A 84 1.93 -15.00 5.97
C ARG A 84 1.58 -16.02 4.89
N ALA A 85 1.89 -15.75 3.62
CA ALA A 85 1.71 -16.72 2.54
C ALA A 85 2.59 -17.98 2.74
N THR A 86 3.81 -17.80 3.23
CA THR A 86 4.71 -18.90 3.60
C THR A 86 4.18 -19.68 4.81
N HIS A 87 3.72 -18.99 5.85
CA HIS A 87 3.10 -19.58 7.02
C HIS A 87 1.91 -20.49 6.67
N HIS A 88 1.06 -20.04 5.74
CA HIS A 88 -0.09 -20.80 5.23
C HIS A 88 0.27 -21.85 4.17
N ARG A 89 1.56 -22.03 3.85
CA ARG A 89 2.06 -22.95 2.82
C ARG A 89 1.42 -22.73 1.46
N LEU A 90 1.17 -21.48 1.11
CA LEU A 90 0.65 -21.08 -0.19
C LEU A 90 1.78 -20.94 -1.21
N ARG A 91 2.94 -20.47 -0.77
CA ARG A 91 4.16 -20.33 -1.56
C ARG A 91 5.37 -20.37 -0.63
N GLU A 92 6.38 -21.13 -1.04
CA GLU A 92 7.71 -21.07 -0.46
C GLU A 92 8.59 -20.14 -1.31
N TRP A 93 9.43 -19.39 -0.64
CA TRP A 93 10.33 -18.44 -1.29
C TRP A 93 11.77 -18.82 -1.01
N THR A 94 12.55 -19.07 -2.06
CA THR A 94 13.99 -19.19 -1.91
C THR A 94 14.61 -17.81 -1.65
N PRO A 95 15.78 -17.74 -1.00
CA PRO A 95 16.49 -16.47 -0.80
C PRO A 95 16.79 -15.74 -2.12
N GLY A 96 16.96 -16.50 -3.23
CA GLY A 96 17.15 -15.95 -4.57
C GLY A 96 15.91 -15.26 -5.10
N GLU A 97 14.73 -15.90 -4.95
CA GLU A 97 13.45 -15.33 -5.36
C GLU A 97 13.08 -14.08 -4.55
N LEU A 98 13.34 -14.07 -3.23
CA LEU A 98 13.12 -12.88 -2.41
C LEU A 98 14.01 -11.72 -2.84
N ARG A 99 15.31 -11.97 -3.11
CA ARG A 99 16.20 -10.93 -3.63
C ARG A 99 15.71 -10.38 -4.97
N ARG A 100 15.31 -11.27 -5.86
CA ARG A 100 14.79 -10.89 -7.17
C ARG A 100 13.50 -10.08 -7.01
N PHE A 101 12.57 -10.52 -6.15
CA PHE A 101 11.34 -9.80 -5.85
C PHE A 101 11.63 -8.36 -5.42
N TRP A 102 12.47 -8.16 -4.42
CA TRP A 102 12.79 -6.82 -3.91
C TRP A 102 13.58 -5.94 -4.89
N PHE A 103 14.25 -6.54 -5.86
CA PHE A 103 14.97 -5.81 -6.90
C PHE A 103 14.05 -5.41 -8.06
N GLU A 104 13.12 -6.29 -8.45
CA GLU A 104 12.31 -6.11 -9.66
C GLU A 104 10.90 -5.56 -9.37
N LYS A 105 10.38 -5.69 -8.13
CA LYS A 105 9.03 -5.24 -7.80
C LYS A 105 8.90 -3.73 -7.95
N ALA A 106 8.15 -3.32 -8.95
CA ALA A 106 7.77 -1.92 -9.10
C ALA A 106 6.77 -1.54 -8.01
N MET A 107 7.03 -0.42 -7.31
CA MET A 107 6.15 0.15 -6.30
C MET A 107 6.39 1.65 -6.16
N LEU A 108 5.38 2.39 -5.73
CA LEU A 108 5.49 3.79 -5.35
C LEU A 108 5.23 3.91 -3.84
N ASP A 109 6.31 3.86 -3.06
CA ASP A 109 6.25 3.99 -1.60
C ASP A 109 6.30 5.46 -1.19
N LEU A 110 5.16 5.97 -0.72
CA LEU A 110 5.03 7.37 -0.26
C LEU A 110 5.85 7.64 1.01
N GLY A 111 6.16 6.63 1.82
CA GLY A 111 7.01 6.80 2.99
C GLY A 111 8.36 7.39 2.65
N ASN A 112 8.96 6.99 1.53
CA ASN A 112 10.22 7.56 1.05
C ASN A 112 10.08 9.03 0.63
N VAL A 113 8.94 9.39 0.03
CA VAL A 113 8.64 10.78 -0.37
C VAL A 113 8.44 11.65 0.86
N LEU A 114 7.72 11.14 1.88
CA LEU A 114 7.50 11.84 3.15
C LEU A 114 8.81 12.09 3.91
N VAL A 115 9.75 11.15 3.89
CA VAL A 115 11.10 11.36 4.44
C VAL A 115 11.82 12.48 3.70
N LEU A 116 11.75 12.53 2.37
CA LEU A 116 12.34 13.61 1.58
C LEU A 116 11.71 14.97 1.93
N MET A 117 10.38 15.04 2.03
CA MET A 117 9.64 16.25 2.43
C MET A 117 9.99 16.69 3.87
N ASN A 118 10.37 15.77 4.73
CA ASN A 118 10.82 16.01 6.10
C ASN A 118 12.35 16.23 6.19
N ALA A 119 12.95 16.79 5.16
CA ALA A 119 14.39 17.10 5.09
C ALA A 119 15.31 15.89 5.36
N GLY A 120 14.90 14.69 4.94
CA GLY A 120 15.64 13.45 5.11
C GLY A 120 15.52 12.79 6.51
N LYS A 121 14.66 13.31 7.38
CA LYS A 121 14.46 12.77 8.74
C LYS A 121 13.32 11.75 8.73
N PHE A 122 13.58 10.54 9.23
CA PHE A 122 12.56 9.50 9.40
C PHE A 122 11.59 9.81 10.55
N GLU A 123 12.12 10.33 11.66
CA GLU A 123 11.31 10.81 12.77
C GLU A 123 10.46 12.00 12.30
N GLY A 124 9.13 11.93 12.48
CA GLY A 124 8.20 12.95 12.01
C GLY A 124 7.78 12.80 10.55
N SER A 125 8.22 11.74 9.81
CA SER A 125 7.82 11.49 8.42
C SER A 125 6.60 10.59 8.27
N SER A 126 5.77 10.42 9.32
CA SER A 126 4.52 9.69 9.19
C SER A 126 3.49 10.50 8.40
N ILE A 127 2.63 9.82 7.65
CA ILE A 127 1.60 10.46 6.83
C ILE A 127 0.71 11.42 7.64
N GLY A 128 0.41 11.08 8.90
CA GLY A 128 -0.38 11.91 9.81
C GLY A 128 0.25 13.25 10.20
N ASN A 129 1.53 13.47 9.90
CA ASN A 129 2.18 14.77 10.13
C ASN A 129 2.06 15.70 8.91
N PHE A 130 1.66 15.18 7.76
CA PHE A 130 1.52 15.96 6.53
C PHE A 130 0.06 16.18 6.13
N VAL A 131 -0.85 15.38 6.64
CA VAL A 131 -2.29 15.45 6.39
C VAL A 131 -3.04 15.28 7.69
N ASP A 132 -4.24 15.84 7.80
CA ASP A 132 -5.10 15.68 8.98
C ASP A 132 -5.62 14.23 9.06
N LYS A 133 -4.76 13.36 9.57
CA LYS A 133 -5.05 11.95 9.83
C LYS A 133 -5.31 11.78 11.33
N ARG A 134 -6.49 11.29 11.68
CA ARG A 134 -6.70 10.81 13.05
C ARG A 134 -5.68 9.69 13.34
N PRO A 135 -5.17 9.58 14.58
CA PRO A 135 -4.27 8.48 14.93
C PRO A 135 -4.83 7.17 14.36
N SER A 136 -3.94 6.35 13.82
CA SER A 136 -4.31 5.00 13.37
C SER A 136 -5.15 4.39 14.47
N GLY A 137 -6.42 4.17 14.17
CA GLY A 137 -7.31 3.49 15.12
C GLY A 137 -6.55 2.26 15.60
N ASP A 138 -6.77 1.86 16.80
CA ASP A 138 -6.17 0.64 17.32
C ASP A 138 -6.84 -0.55 16.60
N VAL A 139 -6.53 -0.74 15.31
CA VAL A 139 -7.09 -1.82 14.49
C VAL A 139 -6.98 -3.17 15.20
N PRO A 140 -5.83 -3.51 15.84
CA PRO A 140 -5.75 -4.71 16.66
C PRO A 140 -6.76 -4.76 17.81
N LEU A 141 -7.03 -3.62 18.46
CA LEU A 141 -8.02 -3.55 19.53
C LEU A 141 -9.45 -3.67 18.99
N LEU A 142 -9.76 -2.93 17.92
CA LEU A 142 -11.07 -2.99 17.25
C LEU A 142 -11.38 -4.40 16.77
N TYR A 143 -10.37 -5.08 16.19
CA TYR A 143 -10.51 -6.44 15.71
C TYR A 143 -10.83 -7.41 16.85
N ARG A 144 -10.07 -7.36 17.96
CA ARG A 144 -10.34 -8.18 19.16
C ARG A 144 -11.70 -7.91 19.78
N GLN A 145 -12.24 -6.68 19.62
CA GLN A 145 -13.57 -6.31 20.10
C GLN A 145 -14.70 -6.64 19.11
N GLY A 146 -14.39 -7.18 17.94
CA GLY A 146 -15.38 -7.45 16.88
C GLY A 146 -16.00 -6.20 16.24
N LYS A 147 -15.33 -5.04 16.35
CA LYS A 147 -15.79 -3.75 15.83
C LYS A 147 -15.44 -3.58 14.35
N PHE A 148 -15.86 -4.52 13.55
CA PHE A 148 -15.48 -4.61 12.13
C PHE A 148 -15.94 -3.41 11.30
N ALA A 149 -17.10 -2.83 11.60
CA ALA A 149 -17.59 -1.64 10.91
C ALA A 149 -16.65 -0.43 11.13
N GLU A 150 -16.09 -0.28 12.34
CA GLU A 150 -15.14 0.79 12.66
C GLU A 150 -13.81 0.58 11.90
N ILE A 151 -13.38 -0.68 11.70
CA ILE A 151 -12.20 -1.01 10.88
C ILE A 151 -12.45 -0.64 9.42
N LEU A 152 -13.60 -1.01 8.84
CA LEU A 152 -13.93 -0.68 7.46
C LEU A 152 -14.00 0.85 7.23
N GLU A 153 -14.54 1.59 8.18
CA GLU A 153 -14.54 3.06 8.14
C GLU A 153 -13.12 3.61 8.20
N TYR A 154 -12.28 3.05 9.07
CA TYR A 154 -10.88 3.45 9.22
C TYR A 154 -10.09 3.27 7.92
N VAL A 155 -10.09 2.06 7.33
CA VAL A 155 -9.32 1.78 6.11
C VAL A 155 -9.83 2.56 4.89
N THR A 156 -11.13 2.87 4.85
CA THR A 156 -11.71 3.72 3.82
C THR A 156 -11.18 5.15 3.93
N ARG A 157 -11.15 5.69 5.13
CA ARG A 157 -10.61 7.03 5.41
C ARG A 157 -9.11 7.11 5.13
N GLU A 158 -8.35 6.08 5.51
CA GLU A 158 -6.91 6.01 5.24
C GLU A 158 -6.61 6.05 3.74
N LYS A 159 -7.35 5.30 2.95
CA LYS A 159 -7.30 5.38 1.49
C LYS A 159 -7.52 6.81 1.00
N ASP A 160 -8.59 7.49 1.46
CA ASP A 160 -8.93 8.82 0.98
C ASP A 160 -7.85 9.85 1.31
N VAL A 161 -7.27 9.77 2.52
CA VAL A 161 -6.15 10.61 2.96
C VAL A 161 -4.89 10.36 2.11
N THR A 162 -4.56 9.09 1.85
CA THR A 162 -3.40 8.71 1.04
C THR A 162 -3.55 9.18 -0.40
N LEU A 163 -4.75 9.06 -0.97
CA LEU A 163 -5.03 9.51 -2.33
C LEU A 163 -5.05 11.04 -2.46
N ALA A 164 -5.49 11.76 -1.43
CA ALA A 164 -5.39 13.22 -1.39
C ALA A 164 -3.92 13.67 -1.41
N LEU A 165 -3.06 13.07 -0.58
CA LEU A 165 -1.62 13.33 -0.58
C LEU A 165 -0.99 13.00 -1.94
N LEU A 166 -1.35 11.88 -2.56
CA LEU A 166 -0.85 11.49 -3.87
C LEU A 166 -1.22 12.51 -4.95
N ALA A 167 -2.44 13.06 -4.90
CA ALA A 167 -2.88 14.11 -5.82
C ALA A 167 -2.07 15.41 -5.66
N GLU A 168 -1.76 15.82 -4.43
CA GLU A 168 -0.88 16.96 -4.16
C GLU A 168 0.53 16.73 -4.72
N LEU A 169 1.13 15.59 -4.40
CA LEU A 169 2.45 15.21 -4.92
C LEU A 169 2.48 15.23 -6.45
N ARG A 170 1.45 14.72 -7.09
CA ARG A 170 1.33 14.77 -8.55
C ARG A 170 1.33 16.20 -9.08
N SER A 171 0.62 17.12 -8.44
CA SER A 171 0.59 18.52 -8.85
C SER A 171 1.98 19.16 -8.81
N MET A 172 2.78 18.83 -7.80
CA MET A 172 4.18 19.27 -7.69
C MET A 172 5.06 18.65 -8.80
N LEU A 173 4.87 17.36 -9.11
CA LEU A 173 5.62 16.66 -10.15
C LEU A 173 5.30 17.15 -11.56
N THR A 174 4.11 17.69 -11.82
CA THR A 174 3.72 18.28 -13.09
C THR A 174 4.68 19.40 -13.49
N THR A 175 5.12 20.22 -12.53
CA THR A 175 6.11 21.30 -12.75
C THR A 175 7.45 20.76 -13.27
N PHE A 176 7.90 19.58 -12.78
CA PHE A 176 9.10 18.93 -13.29
C PHE A 176 8.91 18.39 -14.72
N GLY A 177 7.75 17.82 -15.03
CA GLY A 177 7.41 17.34 -16.37
C GLY A 177 7.41 18.46 -17.40
N GLU A 178 6.90 19.63 -17.04
CA GLU A 178 6.94 20.83 -17.90
C GLU A 178 8.37 21.33 -18.12
N ARG A 179 9.21 21.35 -17.09
CA ARG A 179 10.63 21.70 -17.22
C ARG A 179 11.35 20.75 -18.17
N LYS A 180 11.09 19.45 -18.07
CA LYS A 180 11.67 18.44 -18.96
C LYS A 180 11.26 18.68 -20.41
N ARG A 181 9.98 18.90 -20.70
CA ARG A 181 9.47 19.19 -22.05
C ARG A 181 10.10 20.45 -22.62
N ARG A 182 10.20 21.54 -21.85
CA ARG A 182 10.86 22.78 -22.26
C ARG A 182 12.35 22.57 -22.58
N ALA A 183 13.04 21.76 -21.77
CA ALA A 183 14.45 21.43 -22.01
C ALA A 183 14.66 20.58 -23.26
N GLN A 184 13.64 19.83 -23.71
CA GLN A 184 13.64 19.02 -24.93
C GLN A 184 13.11 19.77 -26.15
N GLY A 185 12.75 21.06 -26.01
CA GLY A 185 12.26 21.91 -27.12
C GLY A 185 10.81 21.62 -27.50
N GLU A 186 10.08 20.84 -26.74
CA GLU A 186 8.65 20.61 -26.96
C GLU A 186 7.85 21.85 -26.53
N LYS A 187 7.04 22.39 -27.45
CA LYS A 187 6.11 23.48 -27.12
C LYS A 187 4.98 22.94 -26.22
N PRO A 188 4.46 23.77 -25.31
CA PRO A 188 3.35 23.42 -24.43
C PRO A 188 2.07 23.07 -25.19
#